data_aea48a8fb22d08d71bfc8d66cd72c16d
#
_entry.id   aea48a8fb22d08d71bfc8d66cd72c16d
#
_cell.length_a   1.000
_cell.length_b   1.000
_cell.length_c   1.000
_cell.angle_alpha   90.00
_cell.angle_beta   90.00
_cell.angle_gamma   90.00
#
_symmetry.space_group_name_H-M   'P 1'
#
loop_
_entity.id
_entity.type
_entity.pdbx_description
1 polymer ?
#
loop_
_entity_poly.entity_id
_entity_poly.type
_entity_poly.pdbx_seq_one_letter_code
_entity_poly.pdbx_strand_id
1 'polypeptide(L)'
;MWGIVPCTWFIGESVLYIISLLAFLLAIRRRHYNMKLHVWLNKIDFYDAISDSALWILGFIGLFAQIFVLRTHVQIGDVFGKFVSAFTFFQNAPILLFFPSLYKKNCSISFKNNYYLWFYFILLVIVNFATNSRHAVLVPFGTFTLLFILVYIINPRRVSQLLSKYIVISLLSLFFVLPFLSDISVAILAVRNYRTESSPIEMLKRTLDVYMDSQQMESLYKEKEALNKRGDSEDYKDEWTENYVNNFALNRYCNIRITDATLYYKNIIGNANPKMLVFFKESVLKLLPSPFLKALGFRVDKSKTYSQGDYLYYLATGNYSALGTSRVTSHLADGLATFGYFYFPIQFILFWICFFCFNQFT
;
A
#
# COMPACT_ATOMS: atom_id res chain seq x y z
N MET A 1 -22.81 -11.65 15.97
CA MET A 1 -21.85 -12.62 16.57
C MET A 1 -20.45 -12.09 16.32
N TRP A 2 -19.72 -11.84 17.35
CA TRP A 2 -18.29 -11.51 17.26
C TRP A 2 -17.57 -12.77 16.80
N GLY A 3 -16.72 -12.63 15.79
CA GLY A 3 -16.12 -13.75 15.08
C GLY A 3 -15.46 -14.78 16.00
N ILE A 4 -15.36 -15.97 15.50
CA ILE A 4 -14.87 -17.17 16.22
C ILE A 4 -13.40 -17.00 16.66
N VAL A 5 -12.70 -15.91 16.26
CA VAL A 5 -11.25 -15.80 16.42
C VAL A 5 -10.72 -14.44 16.95
N PRO A 6 -11.51 -13.58 17.65
CA PRO A 6 -10.96 -12.29 18.09
C PRO A 6 -9.75 -12.44 19.02
N CYS A 7 -9.70 -13.49 19.83
CA CYS A 7 -8.57 -13.75 20.72
C CYS A 7 -7.32 -14.21 19.97
N THR A 8 -7.44 -15.07 18.95
CA THR A 8 -6.30 -15.55 18.17
C THR A 8 -5.72 -14.46 17.27
N TRP A 9 -6.57 -13.61 16.73
CA TRP A 9 -6.12 -12.42 15.99
C TRP A 9 -5.32 -11.49 16.91
N PHE A 10 -5.91 -11.09 18.04
CA PHE A 10 -5.27 -10.15 18.97
C PHE A 10 -3.95 -10.70 19.52
N ILE A 11 -3.92 -11.96 19.91
CA ILE A 11 -2.70 -12.63 20.38
C ILE A 11 -1.66 -12.70 19.26
N GLY A 12 -2.04 -13.11 18.05
CA GLY A 12 -1.14 -13.23 16.91
C GLY A 12 -0.50 -11.92 16.52
N GLU A 13 -1.27 -10.84 16.38
CA GLU A 13 -0.76 -9.50 16.04
C GLU A 13 0.08 -8.91 17.18
N SER A 14 -0.30 -9.14 18.45
CA SER A 14 0.49 -8.72 19.61
C SER A 14 1.84 -9.42 19.64
N VAL A 15 1.90 -10.72 19.34
CA VAL A 15 3.15 -11.47 19.24
C VAL A 15 4.02 -10.94 18.13
N LEU A 16 3.45 -10.63 16.94
CA LEU A 16 4.19 -10.04 15.83
C LEU A 16 4.74 -8.65 16.18
N TYR A 17 3.96 -7.84 16.90
CA TYR A 17 4.42 -6.54 17.37
C TYR A 17 5.61 -6.67 18.33
N ILE A 18 5.51 -7.56 19.31
CA ILE A 18 6.60 -7.85 20.28
C ILE A 18 7.85 -8.35 19.53
N ILE A 19 7.68 -9.26 18.58
CA ILE A 19 8.76 -9.79 17.75
C ILE A 19 9.46 -8.68 16.96
N SER A 20 8.68 -7.78 16.34
CA SER A 20 9.25 -6.66 15.58
C SER A 20 10.01 -5.69 16.48
N LEU A 21 9.47 -5.40 17.67
CA LEU A 21 10.13 -4.55 18.67
C LEU A 21 11.44 -5.16 19.16
N LEU A 22 11.44 -6.45 19.49
CA LEU A 22 12.66 -7.17 19.91
C LEU A 22 13.71 -7.19 18.80
N ALA A 23 13.30 -7.45 17.56
CA ALA A 23 14.18 -7.44 16.41
C ALA A 23 14.83 -6.06 16.20
N PHE A 24 14.03 -4.99 16.34
CA PHE A 24 14.50 -3.60 16.28
C PHE A 24 15.52 -3.29 17.39
N LEU A 25 15.18 -3.60 18.64
CA LEU A 25 16.07 -3.36 19.78
C LEU A 25 17.41 -4.10 19.65
N LEU A 26 17.39 -5.34 19.17
CA LEU A 26 18.59 -6.12 18.93
C LEU A 26 19.43 -5.58 17.77
N ALA A 27 18.78 -5.12 16.71
CA ALA A 27 19.48 -4.51 15.58
C ALA A 27 20.18 -3.22 15.97
N ILE A 28 19.54 -2.36 16.80
CA ILE A 28 20.14 -1.12 17.28
C ILE A 28 21.27 -1.38 18.29
N ARG A 29 21.10 -2.35 19.20
CA ARG A 29 22.09 -2.66 20.23
C ARG A 29 23.42 -3.10 19.63
N ARG A 30 23.40 -3.79 18.50
CA ARG A 30 24.61 -4.17 17.74
C ARG A 30 24.95 -3.09 16.71
N ARG A 31 25.33 -1.90 17.16
CA ARG A 31 25.93 -0.87 16.31
C ARG A 31 27.28 -1.37 15.77
N HIS A 32 27.27 -2.31 14.87
CA HIS A 32 28.41 -2.59 14.02
C HIS A 32 28.37 -1.60 12.84
N TYR A 33 29.00 -0.48 13.09
CA TYR A 33 29.27 0.50 12.06
C TYR A 33 30.19 -0.15 11.01
N ASN A 34 29.66 -0.44 9.85
CA ASN A 34 30.48 -0.95 8.76
C ASN A 34 31.22 0.21 8.12
N MET A 35 32.41 0.47 8.66
CA MET A 35 33.25 1.59 8.22
C MET A 35 33.55 1.56 6.71
N LYS A 36 33.66 0.37 6.11
CA LYS A 36 33.89 0.22 4.66
C LYS A 36 32.67 0.64 3.84
N LEU A 37 31.48 0.24 4.27
CA LEU A 37 30.23 0.62 3.59
C LEU A 37 30.00 2.13 3.72
N HIS A 38 30.19 2.69 4.90
CA HIS A 38 30.05 4.13 5.12
C HIS A 38 31.02 4.96 4.28
N VAL A 39 32.29 4.55 4.25
CA VAL A 39 33.31 5.20 3.40
C VAL A 39 32.93 5.10 1.92
N TRP A 40 32.43 3.96 1.47
CA TRP A 40 31.96 3.78 0.10
C TRP A 40 30.74 4.66 -0.22
N LEU A 41 29.75 4.68 0.69
CA LEU A 41 28.56 5.52 0.54
C LEU A 41 28.92 7.01 0.54
N ASN A 42 29.87 7.41 1.38
CA ASN A 42 30.34 8.79 1.41
C ASN A 42 31.09 9.19 0.12
N LYS A 43 31.77 8.23 -0.53
CA LYS A 43 32.42 8.48 -1.83
C LYS A 43 31.45 8.72 -2.99
N ILE A 44 30.25 8.24 -2.89
CA ILE A 44 29.16 8.46 -3.88
C ILE A 44 28.19 9.54 -3.44
N ASP A 45 28.57 10.37 -2.47
CA ASP A 45 27.80 11.49 -1.92
C ASP A 45 26.40 11.08 -1.41
N PHE A 46 26.27 9.83 -0.95
CA PHE A 46 24.98 9.27 -0.48
C PHE A 46 24.39 10.04 0.70
N TYR A 47 25.24 10.61 1.56
CA TYR A 47 24.82 11.39 2.73
C TYR A 47 24.68 12.87 2.45
N ASP A 48 25.00 13.31 1.25
CA ASP A 48 24.87 14.72 0.89
C ASP A 48 23.39 15.11 0.74
N ALA A 49 23.11 16.35 1.08
CA ALA A 49 21.79 16.88 0.95
C ALA A 49 21.37 16.90 -0.54
N ILE A 50 20.28 16.22 -0.85
CA ILE A 50 19.72 16.23 -2.21
C ILE A 50 19.38 17.67 -2.62
N SER A 51 19.73 18.06 -3.84
CA SER A 51 19.43 19.38 -4.35
C SER A 51 17.94 19.51 -4.75
N ASP A 52 17.39 20.72 -4.63
CA ASP A 52 16.01 20.98 -5.05
C ASP A 52 15.77 20.65 -6.52
N SER A 53 16.77 20.93 -7.37
CA SER A 53 16.73 20.59 -8.80
C SER A 53 16.65 19.08 -9.02
N ALA A 54 17.40 18.29 -8.26
CA ALA A 54 17.35 16.84 -8.36
C ALA A 54 15.98 16.29 -7.96
N LEU A 55 15.33 16.84 -6.93
CA LEU A 55 13.98 16.47 -6.53
C LEU A 55 12.96 16.78 -7.63
N TRP A 56 13.08 17.93 -8.31
CA TRP A 56 12.25 18.26 -9.46
C TRP A 56 12.46 17.31 -10.65
N ILE A 57 13.73 17.02 -10.99
CA ILE A 57 14.07 16.09 -12.08
C ILE A 57 13.48 14.70 -11.80
N LEU A 58 13.67 14.17 -10.58
CA LEU A 58 13.12 12.89 -10.18
C LEU A 58 11.57 12.92 -10.27
N GLY A 59 10.96 13.98 -9.79
CA GLY A 59 9.52 14.16 -9.86
C GLY A 59 8.97 14.11 -11.27
N PHE A 60 9.60 14.82 -12.20
CA PHE A 60 9.21 14.81 -13.61
C PHE A 60 9.44 13.45 -14.25
N ILE A 61 10.57 12.79 -13.99
CA ILE A 61 10.81 11.40 -14.46
C ILE A 61 9.68 10.49 -13.99
N GLY A 62 9.33 10.55 -12.70
CA GLY A 62 8.25 9.74 -12.13
C GLY A 62 6.88 10.07 -12.74
N LEU A 63 6.57 11.34 -12.95
CA LEU A 63 5.32 11.78 -13.57
C LEU A 63 5.21 11.32 -15.03
N PHE A 64 6.27 11.45 -15.82
CA PHE A 64 6.31 10.93 -17.18
C PHE A 64 6.17 9.41 -17.23
N ALA A 65 6.85 8.69 -16.32
CA ALA A 65 6.71 7.26 -16.19
C ALA A 65 5.25 6.88 -15.88
N GLN A 66 4.58 7.60 -14.98
CA GLN A 66 3.17 7.37 -14.65
C GLN A 66 2.25 7.60 -15.85
N ILE A 67 2.44 8.69 -16.59
CA ILE A 67 1.67 8.97 -17.81
C ILE A 67 1.90 7.90 -18.88
N PHE A 68 3.16 7.44 -19.03
CA PHE A 68 3.48 6.35 -19.94
C PHE A 68 2.77 5.05 -19.58
N VAL A 69 2.81 4.65 -18.30
CA VAL A 69 2.14 3.43 -17.80
C VAL A 69 0.63 3.52 -18.00
N LEU A 70 0.04 4.70 -17.79
CA LEU A 70 -1.38 4.94 -18.03
C LEU A 70 -1.75 4.74 -19.50
N ARG A 71 -0.89 5.20 -20.43
CA ARG A 71 -1.15 5.12 -21.87
C ARG A 71 -0.95 3.72 -22.45
N THR A 72 0.03 2.95 -21.94
CA THR A 72 0.46 1.69 -22.55
C THR A 72 -0.21 0.45 -21.96
N HIS A 73 -0.95 0.58 -20.84
CA HIS A 73 -1.56 -0.56 -20.15
C HIS A 73 -0.59 -1.75 -20.02
N VAL A 74 0.47 -1.57 -19.23
CA VAL A 74 1.55 -2.56 -19.03
C VAL A 74 1.00 -3.95 -18.75
N GLN A 75 1.24 -4.90 -19.67
CA GLN A 75 0.75 -6.26 -19.58
C GLN A 75 1.75 -7.19 -18.85
N ILE A 76 1.25 -8.37 -18.46
CA ILE A 76 2.10 -9.43 -17.91
C ILE A 76 3.07 -9.90 -19.00
N GLY A 77 4.39 -9.78 -18.74
CA GLY A 77 5.44 -10.14 -19.72
C GLY A 77 6.11 -8.93 -20.38
N ASP A 78 5.50 -7.75 -20.34
CA ASP A 78 6.12 -6.50 -20.80
C ASP A 78 7.24 -6.07 -19.84
N VAL A 79 8.49 -6.40 -20.22
CA VAL A 79 9.68 -6.07 -19.43
C VAL A 79 9.94 -4.57 -19.41
N PHE A 80 9.77 -3.89 -20.55
CA PHE A 80 10.02 -2.45 -20.67
C PHE A 80 8.97 -1.65 -19.89
N GLY A 81 7.69 -1.98 -20.03
CA GLY A 81 6.64 -1.33 -19.26
C GLY A 81 6.82 -1.50 -17.75
N LYS A 82 7.24 -2.68 -17.29
CA LYS A 82 7.58 -2.91 -15.88
C LYS A 82 8.80 -2.12 -15.42
N PHE A 83 9.82 -2.01 -16.26
CA PHE A 83 10.99 -1.18 -15.97
C PHE A 83 10.58 0.28 -15.81
N VAL A 84 9.81 0.83 -16.75
CA VAL A 84 9.31 2.21 -16.66
C VAL A 84 8.39 2.38 -15.43
N SER A 85 7.54 1.39 -15.12
CA SER A 85 6.66 1.46 -13.96
C SER A 85 7.41 1.58 -12.62
N ALA A 86 8.64 1.07 -12.53
CA ALA A 86 9.48 1.23 -11.33
C ALA A 86 9.84 2.70 -11.05
N PHE A 87 9.88 3.55 -12.06
CA PHE A 87 10.18 4.97 -11.89
C PHE A 87 8.98 5.80 -11.44
N THR A 88 7.76 5.27 -11.50
CA THR A 88 6.54 5.99 -11.06
C THR A 88 6.62 6.42 -9.61
N PHE A 89 7.37 5.70 -8.78
CA PHE A 89 7.59 6.04 -7.38
C PHE A 89 8.20 7.44 -7.20
N PHE A 90 9.08 7.87 -8.10
CA PHE A 90 9.75 9.17 -8.02
C PHE A 90 8.82 10.37 -8.22
N GLN A 91 7.60 10.18 -8.74
CA GLN A 91 6.63 11.26 -8.88
C GLN A 91 6.34 12.01 -7.56
N ASN A 92 6.55 11.36 -6.42
CA ASN A 92 6.32 11.96 -5.11
C ASN A 92 7.54 12.73 -4.56
N ALA A 93 8.70 12.68 -5.24
CA ALA A 93 9.94 13.31 -4.76
C ALA A 93 9.80 14.83 -4.52
N PRO A 94 9.11 15.63 -5.37
CA PRO A 94 8.94 17.06 -5.12
C PRO A 94 8.12 17.40 -3.87
N ILE A 95 7.34 16.45 -3.31
CA ILE A 95 6.62 16.67 -2.05
C ILE A 95 7.61 16.95 -0.90
N LEU A 96 8.83 16.41 -0.97
CA LEU A 96 9.87 16.69 0.01
C LEU A 96 10.27 18.18 0.07
N LEU A 97 10.08 18.93 -1.04
CA LEU A 97 10.36 20.37 -1.10
C LEU A 97 9.47 21.21 -0.16
N PHE A 98 8.31 20.69 0.25
CA PHE A 98 7.49 21.34 1.30
C PHE A 98 8.18 21.28 2.67
N PHE A 99 9.14 20.35 2.84
CA PHE A 99 9.77 20.02 4.12
C PHE A 99 11.31 20.14 4.05
N PRO A 100 11.85 21.31 3.70
CA PRO A 100 13.31 21.49 3.54
C PRO A 100 14.10 21.19 4.82
N SER A 101 13.46 21.27 6.00
CA SER A 101 14.07 20.92 7.27
C SER A 101 14.47 19.45 7.40
N LEU A 102 13.97 18.55 6.53
CA LEU A 102 14.34 17.14 6.55
C LEU A 102 15.67 16.85 5.83
N TYR A 103 16.09 17.71 4.89
CA TYR A 103 17.28 17.47 4.08
C TYR A 103 18.26 18.66 4.01
N LYS A 104 17.87 19.83 4.53
CA LYS A 104 18.74 21.01 4.63
C LYS A 104 18.92 21.41 6.09
N LYS A 105 20.14 21.70 6.47
CA LYS A 105 20.46 22.27 7.80
C LYS A 105 19.91 23.70 7.90
N ASN A 106 19.31 24.05 9.06
CA ASN A 106 18.82 25.40 9.40
C ASN A 106 17.66 25.95 8.54
N CYS A 107 16.95 25.12 7.80
CA CYS A 107 15.76 25.53 7.08
C CYS A 107 14.49 25.35 7.92
N SER A 108 13.56 26.27 7.77
CA SER A 108 12.21 26.17 8.34
C SER A 108 11.23 25.59 7.33
N ILE A 109 10.14 25.00 7.83
CA ILE A 109 9.00 24.64 6.98
C ILE A 109 8.45 25.92 6.37
N SER A 110 8.39 26.02 5.06
CA SER A 110 7.83 27.17 4.35
C SER A 110 6.78 26.72 3.35
N PHE A 111 5.52 26.92 3.70
CA PHE A 111 4.39 26.73 2.78
C PHE A 111 4.07 27.99 1.97
N LYS A 112 4.71 29.12 2.30
CA LYS A 112 4.51 30.39 1.64
C LYS A 112 5.29 30.47 0.33
N ASN A 113 4.64 30.95 -0.70
CA ASN A 113 5.19 31.33 -2.02
C ASN A 113 5.72 30.18 -2.93
N ASN A 114 5.29 28.96 -2.76
CA ASN A 114 5.69 27.87 -3.67
C ASN A 114 4.53 27.46 -4.61
N TYR A 115 4.04 28.42 -5.42
CA TYR A 115 2.93 28.18 -6.35
C TYR A 115 3.21 27.02 -7.32
N TYR A 116 4.46 26.90 -7.81
CA TYR A 116 4.86 25.80 -8.69
C TYR A 116 4.74 24.45 -8.02
N LEU A 117 5.05 24.36 -6.72
CA LEU A 117 4.97 23.12 -5.96
C LEU A 117 3.52 22.71 -5.70
N TRP A 118 2.65 23.69 -5.38
CA TRP A 118 1.22 23.43 -5.26
C TRP A 118 0.59 23.06 -6.61
N PHE A 119 0.99 23.70 -7.68
CA PHE A 119 0.55 23.33 -9.05
C PHE A 119 0.98 21.88 -9.38
N TYR A 120 2.23 21.53 -9.09
CA TYR A 120 2.73 20.18 -9.28
C TYR A 120 1.93 19.17 -8.43
N PHE A 121 1.64 19.49 -7.16
CA PHE A 121 0.86 18.61 -6.28
C PHE A 121 -0.55 18.37 -6.83
N ILE A 122 -1.23 19.40 -7.32
CA ILE A 122 -2.54 19.26 -7.96
C ILE A 122 -2.44 18.41 -9.23
N LEU A 123 -1.44 18.66 -10.07
CA LEU A 123 -1.20 17.86 -11.28
C LEU A 123 -0.96 16.39 -10.94
N LEU A 124 -0.18 16.12 -9.89
CA LEU A 124 0.09 14.78 -9.40
C LEU A 124 -1.21 14.07 -8.95
N VAL A 125 -2.08 14.77 -8.23
CA VAL A 125 -3.38 14.22 -7.81
C VAL A 125 -4.25 13.91 -9.04
N ILE A 126 -4.32 14.81 -10.04
CA ILE A 126 -5.09 14.59 -11.27
C ILE A 126 -4.57 13.37 -12.05
N VAL A 127 -3.26 13.25 -12.23
CA VAL A 127 -2.65 12.11 -12.94
C VAL A 127 -2.91 10.81 -12.19
N ASN A 128 -2.81 10.80 -10.86
CA ASN A 128 -3.11 9.63 -10.08
C ASN A 128 -4.62 9.29 -10.06
N PHE A 129 -5.49 10.30 -10.15
CA PHE A 129 -6.92 10.06 -10.32
C PHE A 129 -7.24 9.34 -11.63
N ALA A 130 -6.53 9.69 -12.73
CA ALA A 130 -6.68 9.03 -14.03
C ALA A 130 -6.28 7.54 -14.02
N THR A 131 -5.57 7.06 -12.99
CA THR A 131 -5.27 5.61 -12.82
C THR A 131 -6.50 4.79 -12.43
N ASN A 132 -7.62 5.43 -12.10
CA ASN A 132 -8.80 4.79 -11.53
C ASN A 132 -8.46 3.86 -10.34
N SER A 133 -7.54 4.31 -9.50
CA SER A 133 -7.08 3.61 -8.31
C SER A 133 -7.19 4.51 -7.09
N ARG A 134 -8.07 4.14 -6.16
CA ARG A 134 -8.24 4.86 -4.88
C ARG A 134 -6.91 4.99 -4.12
N HIS A 135 -6.10 3.95 -4.13
CA HIS A 135 -4.78 3.96 -3.50
C HIS A 135 -3.87 5.02 -4.14
N ALA A 136 -3.79 5.07 -5.47
CA ALA A 136 -2.93 6.02 -6.17
C ALA A 136 -3.30 7.48 -5.86
N VAL A 137 -4.60 7.78 -5.77
CA VAL A 137 -5.10 9.12 -5.39
C VAL A 137 -4.65 9.51 -3.98
N LEU A 138 -4.61 8.56 -3.04
CA LEU A 138 -4.29 8.82 -1.64
C LEU A 138 -2.77 8.89 -1.37
N VAL A 139 -1.93 8.31 -2.24
CA VAL A 139 -0.46 8.27 -2.03
C VAL A 139 0.16 9.66 -1.87
N PRO A 140 -0.12 10.68 -2.68
CA PRO A 140 0.45 12.03 -2.50
C PRO A 140 0.09 12.62 -1.13
N PHE A 141 -1.16 12.49 -0.69
CA PHE A 141 -1.62 12.97 0.61
C PHE A 141 -0.97 12.19 1.77
N GLY A 142 -0.88 10.88 1.63
CA GLY A 142 -0.20 10.02 2.59
C GLY A 142 1.29 10.36 2.72
N THR A 143 1.98 10.58 1.60
CA THR A 143 3.39 11.02 1.58
C THR A 143 3.55 12.36 2.27
N PHE A 144 2.71 13.33 1.95
CA PHE A 144 2.72 14.65 2.61
C PHE A 144 2.52 14.51 4.12
N THR A 145 1.52 13.73 4.54
CA THR A 145 1.21 13.50 5.95
C THR A 145 2.36 12.82 6.70
N LEU A 146 2.96 11.78 6.10
CA LEU A 146 4.10 11.08 6.70
C LEU A 146 5.32 12.00 6.85
N LEU A 147 5.64 12.82 5.85
CA LEU A 147 6.72 13.80 5.94
C LEU A 147 6.43 14.85 7.01
N PHE A 148 5.19 15.30 7.12
CA PHE A 148 4.76 16.22 8.17
C PHE A 148 4.93 15.62 9.58
N ILE A 149 4.50 14.37 9.77
CA ILE A 149 4.70 13.62 11.03
C ILE A 149 6.19 13.48 11.35
N LEU A 150 7.02 13.16 10.36
CA LEU A 150 8.47 13.04 10.53
C LEU A 150 9.10 14.35 11.00
N VAL A 151 8.72 15.49 10.41
CA VAL A 151 9.17 16.82 10.86
C VAL A 151 8.69 17.11 12.27
N TYR A 152 7.47 16.70 12.63
CA TYR A 152 6.94 16.85 13.98
C TYR A 152 7.77 16.08 15.01
N ILE A 153 8.13 14.83 14.70
CA ILE A 153 8.97 14.00 15.59
C ILE A 153 10.35 14.62 15.77
N ILE A 154 10.96 15.14 14.70
CA ILE A 154 12.30 15.74 14.74
C ILE A 154 12.30 17.11 15.43
N ASN A 155 11.28 17.93 15.18
CA ASN A 155 11.19 19.31 15.66
C ASN A 155 9.84 19.64 16.33
N PRO A 156 9.49 19.00 17.46
CA PRO A 156 8.16 19.11 18.04
C PRO A 156 7.75 20.54 18.45
N ARG A 157 8.69 21.35 18.95
CA ARG A 157 8.40 22.72 19.40
C ARG A 157 7.99 23.67 18.26
N ARG A 158 8.61 23.57 17.09
CA ARG A 158 8.29 24.40 15.92
C ARG A 158 6.95 24.02 15.32
N VAL A 159 6.65 22.73 15.28
CA VAL A 159 5.43 22.23 14.66
C VAL A 159 4.22 22.44 15.59
N SER A 160 4.38 22.35 16.93
CA SER A 160 3.28 22.62 17.84
C SER A 160 2.74 24.05 17.73
N GLN A 161 3.61 25.03 17.46
CA GLN A 161 3.19 26.42 17.20
C GLN A 161 2.44 26.57 15.88
N LEU A 162 2.81 25.81 14.85
CA LEU A 162 2.09 25.76 13.57
C LEU A 162 0.76 25.01 13.71
N LEU A 163 0.75 23.88 14.42
CA LEU A 163 -0.46 23.09 14.68
C LEU A 163 -1.51 23.86 15.47
N SER A 164 -1.14 24.60 16.52
CA SER A 164 -2.09 25.37 17.28
C SER A 164 -2.82 26.43 16.44
N LYS A 165 -2.13 26.92 15.38
CA LYS A 165 -2.68 27.93 14.48
C LYS A 165 -3.58 27.37 13.37
N TYR A 166 -3.30 26.14 12.92
CA TYR A 166 -3.96 25.52 11.76
C TYR A 166 -4.77 24.26 12.10
N ILE A 167 -4.78 23.82 13.35
CA ILE A 167 -5.47 22.58 13.76
C ILE A 167 -6.98 22.65 13.44
N VAL A 168 -7.59 23.81 13.67
CA VAL A 168 -9.02 24.01 13.37
C VAL A 168 -9.27 23.95 11.87
N ILE A 169 -8.39 24.57 11.07
CA ILE A 169 -8.49 24.56 9.60
C ILE A 169 -8.27 23.14 9.08
N SER A 170 -7.30 22.41 9.65
CA SER A 170 -7.04 21.02 9.27
C SER A 170 -8.19 20.08 9.62
N LEU A 171 -8.81 20.24 10.79
CA LEU A 171 -9.98 19.46 11.19
C LEU A 171 -11.20 19.78 10.33
N LEU A 172 -11.43 21.08 10.05
CA LEU A 172 -12.49 21.49 9.14
C LEU A 172 -12.26 20.97 7.72
N SER A 173 -11.02 21.07 7.21
CA SER A 173 -10.71 20.52 5.87
C SER A 173 -10.92 19.02 5.82
N LEU A 174 -10.56 18.28 6.87
CA LEU A 174 -10.79 16.84 6.96
C LEU A 174 -12.28 16.50 6.89
N PHE A 175 -13.13 17.30 7.58
CA PHE A 175 -14.57 17.11 7.57
C PHE A 175 -15.19 17.26 6.18
N PHE A 176 -14.68 18.16 5.33
CA PHE A 176 -15.14 18.31 3.95
C PHE A 176 -14.48 17.31 2.98
N VAL A 177 -13.22 16.97 3.20
CA VAL A 177 -12.46 16.07 2.32
C VAL A 177 -12.92 14.61 2.45
N LEU A 178 -13.28 14.14 3.63
CA LEU A 178 -13.68 12.75 3.84
C LEU A 178 -14.97 12.34 3.08
N PRO A 179 -16.06 13.12 3.08
CA PRO A 179 -17.23 12.82 2.26
C PRO A 179 -16.89 12.81 0.78
N PHE A 180 -16.18 13.84 0.29
CA PHE A 180 -15.74 13.92 -1.10
C PHE A 180 -14.90 12.71 -1.54
N LEU A 181 -13.94 12.27 -0.72
CA LEU A 181 -13.16 11.06 -0.99
C LEU A 181 -14.01 9.79 -0.97
N SER A 182 -15.03 9.74 -0.12
CA SER A 182 -15.99 8.63 -0.09
C SER A 182 -16.76 8.55 -1.40
N ASP A 183 -17.34 9.65 -1.84
CA ASP A 183 -18.15 9.71 -3.05
C ASP A 183 -17.33 9.38 -4.31
N ILE A 184 -16.15 9.96 -4.43
CA ILE A 184 -15.20 9.62 -5.52
C ILE A 184 -14.83 8.13 -5.46
N SER A 185 -14.63 7.56 -4.28
CA SER A 185 -14.29 6.15 -4.14
C SER A 185 -15.42 5.23 -4.60
N VAL A 186 -16.67 5.64 -4.39
CA VAL A 186 -17.86 4.92 -4.89
C VAL A 186 -17.94 5.03 -6.42
N ALA A 187 -17.77 6.25 -6.98
CA ALA A 187 -17.74 6.46 -8.41
C ALA A 187 -16.63 5.66 -9.13
N ILE A 188 -15.41 5.64 -8.57
CA ILE A 188 -14.30 4.80 -9.08
C ILE A 188 -14.67 3.32 -9.09
N LEU A 189 -15.35 2.84 -8.05
CA LEU A 189 -15.77 1.44 -7.97
C LEU A 189 -16.81 1.09 -9.03
N ALA A 190 -17.78 1.97 -9.26
CA ALA A 190 -18.85 1.77 -10.24
C ALA A 190 -18.29 1.61 -11.67
N VAL A 191 -17.26 2.37 -12.03
CA VAL A 191 -16.66 2.31 -13.39
C VAL A 191 -15.52 1.29 -13.51
N ARG A 192 -15.16 0.59 -12.44
CA ARG A 192 -14.00 -0.30 -12.41
C ARG A 192 -14.02 -1.38 -13.50
N ASN A 193 -15.19 -1.89 -13.82
CA ASN A 193 -15.36 -2.97 -14.82
C ASN A 193 -14.94 -2.54 -16.25
N TYR A 194 -14.99 -1.23 -16.54
CA TYR A 194 -14.59 -0.69 -17.84
C TYR A 194 -13.09 -0.42 -17.96
N ARG A 195 -12.31 -0.70 -16.91
CA ARG A 195 -10.87 -0.38 -16.83
C ARG A 195 -10.03 -1.04 -17.91
N THR A 196 -10.40 -2.22 -18.35
CA THR A 196 -9.67 -2.97 -19.40
C THR A 196 -10.01 -2.53 -20.80
N GLU A 197 -11.15 -1.85 -20.99
CA GLU A 197 -11.71 -1.52 -22.29
C GLU A 197 -11.59 -0.02 -22.62
N SER A 198 -11.43 0.83 -21.61
CA SER A 198 -11.45 2.29 -21.77
C SER A 198 -10.08 2.94 -21.61
N SER A 199 -9.84 4.02 -22.34
CA SER A 199 -8.64 4.82 -22.15
C SER A 199 -8.65 5.55 -20.79
N PRO A 200 -7.48 5.97 -20.23
CA PRO A 200 -7.41 6.66 -18.94
C PRO A 200 -8.24 7.94 -18.89
N ILE A 201 -8.28 8.69 -19.99
CA ILE A 201 -9.05 9.94 -20.10
C ILE A 201 -10.55 9.62 -20.10
N GLU A 202 -10.96 8.58 -20.80
CA GLU A 202 -12.34 8.12 -20.82
C GLU A 202 -12.78 7.61 -19.45
N MET A 203 -11.91 6.87 -18.76
CA MET A 203 -12.16 6.43 -17.38
C MET A 203 -12.33 7.60 -16.42
N LEU A 204 -11.48 8.63 -16.55
CA LEU A 204 -11.61 9.86 -15.78
C LEU A 204 -12.97 10.52 -16.03
N LYS A 205 -13.34 10.68 -17.32
CA LYS A 205 -14.62 11.27 -17.70
C LYS A 205 -15.79 10.48 -17.14
N ARG A 206 -15.83 9.17 -17.35
CA ARG A 206 -16.88 8.29 -16.81
C ARG A 206 -16.99 8.37 -15.28
N THR A 207 -15.85 8.44 -14.58
CA THR A 207 -15.85 8.57 -13.11
C THR A 207 -16.45 9.92 -12.68
N LEU A 208 -16.13 11.00 -13.39
CA LEU A 208 -16.70 12.31 -13.12
C LEU A 208 -18.19 12.37 -13.48
N ASP A 209 -18.60 11.76 -14.59
CA ASP A 209 -20.00 11.67 -14.99
C ASP A 209 -20.83 10.96 -13.92
N VAL A 210 -20.36 9.80 -13.41
CA VAL A 210 -21.02 9.08 -12.30
C VAL A 210 -21.04 9.92 -11.02
N TYR A 211 -19.94 10.58 -10.69
CA TYR A 211 -19.86 11.42 -9.49
C TYR A 211 -20.82 12.62 -9.55
N MET A 212 -21.02 13.22 -10.74
CA MET A 212 -21.92 14.35 -10.94
C MET A 212 -23.40 13.95 -11.05
N ASP A 213 -23.70 12.68 -11.32
CA ASP A 213 -25.06 12.16 -11.38
C ASP A 213 -25.53 11.76 -9.97
N SER A 214 -26.27 12.67 -9.34
CA SER A 214 -26.82 12.46 -7.99
C SER A 214 -27.77 11.25 -7.90
N GLN A 215 -28.54 10.94 -8.94
CA GLN A 215 -29.46 9.79 -8.92
C GLN A 215 -28.69 8.49 -9.01
N GLN A 216 -27.65 8.44 -9.84
CA GLN A 216 -26.78 7.28 -9.95
C GLN A 216 -26.00 7.06 -8.67
N MET A 217 -25.45 8.10 -8.05
CA MET A 217 -24.78 8.02 -6.78
C MET A 217 -25.70 7.50 -5.66
N GLU A 218 -26.92 8.00 -5.58
CA GLU A 218 -27.90 7.52 -4.59
C GLU A 218 -28.24 6.04 -4.79
N SER A 219 -28.42 5.59 -6.04
CA SER A 219 -28.66 4.17 -6.36
C SER A 219 -27.49 3.28 -5.94
N LEU A 220 -26.24 3.72 -6.19
CA LEU A 220 -25.03 3.00 -5.76
C LEU A 220 -24.92 2.91 -4.24
N TYR A 221 -25.27 3.95 -3.52
CA TYR A 221 -25.31 3.91 -2.05
C TYR A 221 -26.39 2.96 -1.52
N LYS A 222 -27.59 2.96 -2.13
CA LYS A 222 -28.68 2.04 -1.77
C LYS A 222 -28.31 0.58 -2.06
N GLU A 223 -27.72 0.30 -3.22
CA GLU A 223 -27.22 -1.03 -3.57
C GLU A 223 -26.18 -1.52 -2.56
N LYS A 224 -25.23 -0.66 -2.22
CA LYS A 224 -24.21 -0.95 -1.22
C LYS A 224 -24.81 -1.19 0.17
N GLU A 225 -25.78 -0.39 0.60
CA GLU A 225 -26.48 -0.59 1.86
C GLU A 225 -27.26 -1.91 1.88
N ALA A 226 -27.87 -2.28 0.76
CA ALA A 226 -28.56 -3.56 0.60
C ALA A 226 -27.57 -4.74 0.67
N LEU A 227 -26.39 -4.62 0.05
CA LEU A 227 -25.32 -5.61 0.15
C LEU A 227 -24.79 -5.72 1.59
N ASN A 228 -24.67 -4.59 2.29
CA ASN A 228 -24.26 -4.56 3.69
C ASN A 228 -25.25 -5.30 4.60
N LYS A 229 -26.55 -5.08 4.39
CA LYS A 229 -27.62 -5.76 5.16
C LYS A 229 -27.66 -7.27 4.86
N ARG A 230 -27.31 -7.71 3.66
CA ARG A 230 -27.19 -9.14 3.33
C ARG A 230 -25.95 -9.79 3.97
N GLY A 231 -24.86 -9.04 4.14
CA GLY A 231 -23.63 -9.52 4.79
C GLY A 231 -23.72 -9.65 6.32
N ASP A 232 -24.78 -9.17 6.95
CA ASP A 232 -25.06 -9.41 8.39
C ASP A 232 -25.64 -10.82 8.66
N SER A 233 -25.96 -11.59 7.61
CA SER A 233 -26.32 -13.00 7.75
C SER A 233 -25.06 -13.85 8.00
N GLU A 234 -25.01 -14.41 9.13
CA GLU A 234 -24.18 -15.36 9.90
C GLU A 234 -23.05 -16.15 9.22
N ASP A 235 -22.87 -16.14 7.91
CA ASP A 235 -21.94 -17.03 7.22
C ASP A 235 -20.80 -16.26 6.56
N TYR A 236 -19.58 -16.39 7.12
CA TYR A 236 -18.33 -16.14 6.41
C TYR A 236 -18.19 -16.96 5.10
N LYS A 237 -19.14 -17.83 4.83
CA LYS A 237 -19.06 -18.84 3.76
C LYS A 237 -19.09 -18.26 2.37
N ASP A 238 -19.79 -17.15 2.12
CA ASP A 238 -20.06 -16.75 0.74
C ASP A 238 -19.67 -15.32 0.37
N GLU A 239 -19.49 -14.37 1.29
CA GLU A 239 -19.18 -13.00 0.91
C GLU A 239 -18.10 -12.33 1.80
N TRP A 240 -17.07 -11.86 1.13
CA TRP A 240 -16.02 -11.00 1.65
C TRP A 240 -16.55 -9.57 1.81
N THR A 241 -17.36 -9.31 2.82
CA THR A 241 -17.94 -7.99 3.06
C THR A 241 -17.06 -7.16 3.99
N GLU A 242 -16.63 -5.98 3.51
CA GLU A 242 -15.73 -5.05 4.22
C GLU A 242 -16.50 -3.95 4.97
N ASN A 243 -17.51 -4.26 5.78
CA ASN A 243 -18.44 -3.24 6.29
C ASN A 243 -18.37 -2.99 7.78
N TYR A 244 -17.30 -2.31 8.23
CA TYR A 244 -17.19 -1.84 9.62
C TYR A 244 -17.59 -0.38 9.82
N VAL A 245 -17.42 0.46 8.79
CA VAL A 245 -17.63 1.90 8.86
C VAL A 245 -18.44 2.34 7.65
N ASN A 246 -19.46 3.17 7.86
CA ASN A 246 -20.30 3.67 6.78
C ASN A 246 -19.54 4.53 5.75
N ASN A 247 -18.42 5.15 6.16
CA ASN A 247 -17.57 5.87 5.22
C ASN A 247 -16.72 4.90 4.39
N PHE A 248 -16.98 4.87 3.08
CA PHE A 248 -16.35 3.93 2.15
C PHE A 248 -14.83 4.07 2.04
N ALA A 249 -14.31 5.29 2.14
CA ALA A 249 -12.88 5.52 2.11
C ALA A 249 -12.19 4.99 3.38
N LEU A 250 -12.78 5.24 4.55
CA LEU A 250 -12.27 4.76 5.83
C LEU A 250 -12.43 3.25 6.00
N ASN A 251 -13.53 2.68 5.51
CA ASN A 251 -13.78 1.24 5.60
C ASN A 251 -12.67 0.41 4.94
N ARG A 252 -12.02 0.96 3.90
CA ARG A 252 -10.88 0.31 3.24
C ARG A 252 -9.67 0.09 4.14
N TYR A 253 -9.53 0.88 5.19
CA TYR A 253 -8.44 0.76 6.17
C TYR A 253 -8.80 -0.09 7.39
N CYS A 254 -10.07 -0.52 7.50
CA CYS A 254 -10.53 -1.40 8.58
C CYS A 254 -10.28 -2.87 8.21
N ASN A 255 -9.01 -3.29 8.23
CA ASN A 255 -8.60 -4.61 7.74
C ASN A 255 -8.83 -5.76 8.75
N ILE A 256 -9.39 -5.49 9.93
CA ILE A 256 -9.60 -6.51 10.98
C ILE A 256 -10.42 -7.70 10.48
N ARG A 257 -11.50 -7.42 9.74
CA ARG A 257 -12.37 -8.48 9.19
C ARG A 257 -11.65 -9.35 8.17
N ILE A 258 -10.77 -8.77 7.34
CA ILE A 258 -9.95 -9.54 6.40
C ILE A 258 -9.04 -10.50 7.17
N THR A 259 -8.42 -10.04 8.24
CA THR A 259 -7.57 -10.88 9.10
C THR A 259 -8.37 -11.99 9.75
N ASP A 260 -9.55 -11.68 10.29
CA ASP A 260 -10.43 -12.65 10.93
C ASP A 260 -10.93 -13.71 9.94
N ALA A 261 -11.45 -13.30 8.79
CA ALA A 261 -11.89 -14.22 7.74
C ALA A 261 -10.76 -15.11 7.22
N THR A 262 -9.57 -14.56 7.02
CA THR A 262 -8.42 -15.35 6.56
C THR A 262 -7.90 -16.32 7.61
N LEU A 263 -7.98 -15.97 8.90
CA LEU A 263 -7.67 -16.90 9.99
C LEU A 263 -8.71 -18.03 10.07
N TYR A 264 -9.99 -17.73 9.80
CA TYR A 264 -11.02 -18.76 9.69
C TYR A 264 -10.69 -19.78 8.60
N TYR A 265 -10.40 -19.34 7.36
CA TYR A 265 -9.99 -20.24 6.26
C TYR A 265 -8.69 -20.98 6.56
N LYS A 266 -7.74 -20.32 7.19
CA LYS A 266 -6.51 -20.96 7.67
C LYS A 266 -6.81 -22.07 8.67
N ASN A 267 -7.77 -21.90 9.59
CA ASN A 267 -8.15 -22.94 10.54
C ASN A 267 -8.76 -24.18 9.86
N ILE A 268 -9.48 -23.99 8.76
CA ILE A 268 -10.03 -25.10 7.95
C ILE A 268 -8.89 -25.92 7.31
N ILE A 269 -7.88 -25.29 6.74
CA ILE A 269 -6.79 -26.01 6.05
C ILE A 269 -5.67 -26.45 6.98
N GLY A 270 -5.65 -25.96 8.21
CA GLY A 270 -4.65 -26.27 9.24
C GLY A 270 -3.37 -25.43 9.16
N ASN A 271 -2.48 -25.63 10.13
CA ASN A 271 -1.16 -25.01 10.18
C ASN A 271 -0.15 -25.78 9.33
N ALA A 272 0.83 -25.07 8.76
CA ALA A 272 1.93 -25.67 7.98
C ALA A 272 1.41 -26.58 6.86
N ASN A 273 0.43 -26.12 6.09
CA ASN A 273 -0.16 -26.89 5.01
C ASN A 273 0.85 -27.08 3.87
N PRO A 274 1.14 -28.35 3.46
CA PRO A 274 2.15 -28.61 2.43
C PRO A 274 1.85 -27.93 1.08
N LYS A 275 0.56 -27.83 0.69
CA LYS A 275 0.15 -27.18 -0.56
C LYS A 275 0.42 -25.69 -0.53
N MET A 276 0.17 -25.03 0.62
CA MET A 276 0.51 -23.61 0.83
C MET A 276 2.03 -23.38 0.74
N LEU A 277 2.83 -24.28 1.32
CA LEU A 277 4.28 -24.18 1.27
C LEU A 277 4.83 -24.33 -0.17
N VAL A 278 4.30 -25.26 -0.95
CA VAL A 278 4.66 -25.42 -2.38
C VAL A 278 4.29 -24.16 -3.15
N PHE A 279 3.07 -23.67 -2.97
CA PHE A 279 2.59 -22.44 -3.63
C PHE A 279 3.44 -21.23 -3.27
N PHE A 280 3.83 -21.08 -2.00
CA PHE A 280 4.72 -20.02 -1.55
C PHE A 280 6.09 -20.10 -2.24
N LYS A 281 6.71 -21.28 -2.29
CA LYS A 281 8.00 -21.49 -2.98
C LYS A 281 7.91 -21.11 -4.46
N GLU A 282 6.85 -21.54 -5.16
CA GLU A 282 6.62 -21.15 -6.55
C GLU A 282 6.44 -19.64 -6.71
N SER A 283 5.72 -19.00 -5.78
CA SER A 283 5.50 -17.54 -5.77
C SER A 283 6.80 -16.78 -5.60
N VAL A 284 7.68 -17.24 -4.71
CA VAL A 284 9.03 -16.65 -4.52
C VAL A 284 9.88 -16.83 -5.78
N LEU A 285 9.86 -18.01 -6.41
CA LEU A 285 10.58 -18.24 -7.67
C LEU A 285 10.05 -17.35 -8.80
N LYS A 286 8.74 -17.09 -8.84
CA LYS A 286 8.13 -16.19 -9.84
C LYS A 286 8.64 -14.75 -9.76
N LEU A 287 9.18 -14.30 -8.61
CA LEU A 287 9.79 -12.98 -8.46
C LEU A 287 11.09 -12.84 -9.28
N LEU A 288 11.82 -13.93 -9.49
CA LEU A 288 13.07 -13.91 -10.24
C LEU A 288 12.82 -13.71 -11.74
N PRO A 289 13.68 -12.95 -12.44
CA PRO A 289 13.59 -12.81 -13.89
C PRO A 289 13.63 -14.15 -14.62
N SER A 290 12.82 -14.30 -15.68
CA SER A 290 12.74 -15.56 -16.44
C SER A 290 14.08 -16.08 -17.00
N PRO A 291 15.01 -15.19 -17.48
CA PRO A 291 16.35 -15.64 -17.91
C PRO A 291 17.15 -16.27 -16.76
N PHE A 292 17.03 -15.70 -15.55
CA PHE A 292 17.74 -16.21 -14.37
C PHE A 292 17.19 -17.56 -13.93
N LEU A 293 15.86 -17.76 -13.94
CA LEU A 293 15.23 -19.03 -13.64
C LEU A 293 15.66 -20.12 -14.63
N LYS A 294 15.72 -19.79 -15.92
CA LYS A 294 16.19 -20.72 -16.95
C LYS A 294 17.65 -21.12 -16.73
N ALA A 295 18.52 -20.16 -16.37
CA ALA A 295 19.92 -20.44 -16.08
C ALA A 295 20.10 -21.36 -14.84
N LEU A 296 19.19 -21.29 -13.87
CA LEU A 296 19.15 -22.15 -12.69
C LEU A 296 18.41 -23.49 -12.93
N GLY A 297 17.91 -23.75 -14.16
CA GLY A 297 17.19 -24.98 -14.51
C GLY A 297 15.73 -25.03 -14.02
N PHE A 298 15.18 -23.91 -13.49
CA PHE A 298 13.79 -23.87 -13.05
C PHE A 298 12.84 -23.52 -14.22
N ARG A 299 11.79 -24.34 -14.38
CA ARG A 299 10.68 -24.04 -15.28
C ARG A 299 9.48 -23.61 -14.45
N VAL A 300 9.21 -22.30 -14.41
CA VAL A 300 8.09 -21.72 -13.67
C VAL A 300 7.14 -21.05 -14.64
N ASP A 301 5.88 -21.48 -14.65
CA ASP A 301 4.83 -20.84 -15.43
C ASP A 301 4.41 -19.52 -14.74
N LYS A 302 4.69 -18.40 -15.39
CA LYS A 302 4.34 -17.04 -14.91
C LYS A 302 3.00 -16.55 -15.44
N SER A 303 2.34 -17.27 -16.33
CA SER A 303 1.05 -16.85 -16.91
C SER A 303 -0.09 -16.92 -15.88
N LYS A 304 -0.02 -17.88 -14.96
CA LYS A 304 -1.01 -18.07 -13.90
C LYS A 304 -0.50 -17.47 -12.60
N THR A 305 -0.89 -16.23 -12.31
CA THR A 305 -0.57 -15.55 -11.05
C THR A 305 -1.83 -15.48 -10.20
N TYR A 306 -1.89 -16.29 -9.16
CA TYR A 306 -2.92 -16.20 -8.13
C TYR A 306 -2.37 -15.49 -6.92
N SER A 307 -3.23 -14.78 -6.17
CA SER A 307 -2.84 -14.24 -4.87
C SER A 307 -2.76 -15.36 -3.83
N GLN A 308 -2.04 -15.10 -2.72
CA GLN A 308 -2.03 -16.01 -1.58
C GLN A 308 -3.45 -16.21 -1.04
N GLY A 309 -4.25 -15.13 -0.99
CA GLY A 309 -5.63 -15.19 -0.56
C GLY A 309 -6.54 -16.03 -1.47
N ASP A 310 -6.35 -15.95 -2.80
CA ASP A 310 -7.09 -16.81 -3.74
C ASP A 310 -6.80 -18.28 -3.47
N TYR A 311 -5.52 -18.61 -3.26
CA TYR A 311 -5.11 -20.00 -3.07
C TYR A 311 -5.53 -20.53 -1.69
N LEU A 312 -5.43 -19.73 -0.64
CA LEU A 312 -5.91 -20.04 0.69
C LEU A 312 -7.43 -20.35 0.68
N TYR A 313 -8.19 -19.45 0.07
CA TYR A 313 -9.64 -19.61 -0.05
C TYR A 313 -10.02 -20.85 -0.87
N TYR A 314 -9.34 -21.06 -2.01
CA TYR A 314 -9.53 -22.26 -2.83
C TYR A 314 -9.28 -23.55 -2.04
N LEU A 315 -8.20 -23.61 -1.28
CA LEU A 315 -7.89 -24.79 -0.46
C LEU A 315 -8.93 -25.04 0.65
N ALA A 316 -9.50 -23.96 1.20
CA ALA A 316 -10.48 -24.06 2.28
C ALA A 316 -11.88 -24.44 1.78
N THR A 317 -12.28 -23.97 0.59
CA THR A 317 -13.65 -24.11 0.09
C THR A 317 -13.79 -25.06 -1.09
N GLY A 318 -12.69 -25.39 -1.77
CA GLY A 318 -12.71 -26.16 -3.02
C GLY A 318 -13.18 -25.37 -4.26
N ASN A 319 -13.45 -24.05 -4.11
CA ASN A 319 -14.01 -23.22 -5.17
C ASN A 319 -12.94 -22.71 -6.15
N TYR A 320 -12.87 -23.30 -7.34
CA TYR A 320 -11.94 -22.91 -8.41
C TYR A 320 -12.19 -21.50 -8.96
N SER A 321 -13.41 -20.99 -8.91
CA SER A 321 -13.72 -19.65 -9.44
C SER A 321 -13.10 -18.52 -8.61
N ALA A 322 -12.61 -18.84 -7.42
CA ALA A 322 -11.89 -17.89 -6.57
C ALA A 322 -10.46 -17.58 -7.08
N LEU A 323 -9.89 -18.47 -7.89
CA LEU A 323 -8.53 -18.29 -8.41
C LEU A 323 -8.50 -17.18 -9.46
N GLY A 324 -7.67 -16.14 -9.21
CA GLY A 324 -7.55 -14.96 -10.08
C GLY A 324 -8.44 -13.79 -9.70
N THR A 325 -9.20 -13.88 -8.60
CA THR A 325 -10.00 -12.77 -8.08
C THR A 325 -9.18 -11.73 -7.32
N SER A 326 -7.90 -12.00 -7.09
CA SER A 326 -6.96 -11.12 -6.36
C SER A 326 -7.41 -10.83 -4.92
N ARG A 327 -7.88 -11.85 -4.21
CA ARG A 327 -8.27 -11.75 -2.80
C ARG A 327 -7.08 -11.38 -1.94
N VAL A 328 -7.32 -10.45 -1.03
CA VAL A 328 -6.32 -10.03 -0.03
C VAL A 328 -6.41 -10.97 1.17
N THR A 329 -5.28 -11.24 1.79
CA THR A 329 -5.18 -12.03 3.02
C THR A 329 -4.31 -11.32 4.03
N SER A 330 -4.39 -11.73 5.30
CA SER A 330 -3.47 -11.24 6.32
C SER A 330 -2.15 -12.01 6.28
N HIS A 331 -1.05 -11.31 6.50
CA HIS A 331 0.27 -11.93 6.57
C HIS A 331 0.38 -12.96 7.72
N LEU A 332 -0.41 -12.77 8.79
CA LEU A 332 -0.50 -13.71 9.90
C LEU A 332 -1.14 -15.04 9.47
N ALA A 333 -2.29 -14.97 8.77
CA ALA A 333 -2.98 -16.16 8.30
C ALA A 333 -2.15 -16.94 7.27
N ASP A 334 -1.54 -16.24 6.31
CA ASP A 334 -0.65 -16.84 5.30
C ASP A 334 0.59 -17.46 5.94
N GLY A 335 1.20 -16.76 6.87
CA GLY A 335 2.38 -17.24 7.58
C GLY A 335 2.10 -18.51 8.37
N LEU A 336 1.00 -18.53 9.12
CA LEU A 336 0.58 -19.70 9.88
C LEU A 336 0.13 -20.86 8.98
N ALA A 337 -0.57 -20.57 7.87
CA ALA A 337 -0.96 -21.58 6.91
C ALA A 337 0.25 -22.22 6.21
N THR A 338 1.28 -21.43 5.92
CA THR A 338 2.47 -21.89 5.17
C THR A 338 3.51 -22.53 6.08
N PHE A 339 3.85 -21.88 7.20
CA PHE A 339 4.97 -22.26 8.06
C PHE A 339 4.54 -22.77 9.45
N GLY A 340 3.25 -22.71 9.76
CA GLY A 340 2.77 -22.97 11.12
C GLY A 340 3.41 -21.99 12.11
N TYR A 341 3.70 -22.47 13.31
CA TYR A 341 4.33 -21.64 14.36
C TYR A 341 5.78 -21.23 14.04
N PHE A 342 6.44 -21.90 13.10
CA PHE A 342 7.75 -21.45 12.59
C PHE A 342 7.71 -20.11 11.88
N TYR A 343 6.52 -19.63 11.51
CA TYR A 343 6.34 -18.29 10.97
C TYR A 343 6.91 -17.20 11.90
N PHE A 344 6.70 -17.29 13.19
CA PHE A 344 7.15 -16.28 14.14
C PHE A 344 8.69 -16.11 14.18
N PRO A 345 9.50 -17.18 14.35
CA PRO A 345 10.95 -17.03 14.27
C PRO A 345 11.44 -16.61 12.89
N ILE A 346 10.80 -17.04 11.80
CA ILE A 346 11.13 -16.57 10.45
C ILE A 346 10.90 -15.06 10.35
N GLN A 347 9.76 -14.57 10.80
CA GLN A 347 9.41 -13.15 10.79
C GLN A 347 10.38 -12.32 11.66
N PHE A 348 10.78 -12.85 12.82
CA PHE A 348 11.79 -12.23 13.66
C PHE A 348 13.12 -12.04 12.92
N ILE A 349 13.61 -13.09 12.27
CA ILE A 349 14.87 -13.05 11.51
C ILE A 349 14.76 -12.04 10.36
N LEU A 350 13.65 -12.03 9.62
CA LEU A 350 13.43 -11.09 8.53
C LEU A 350 13.41 -9.64 9.03
N PHE A 351 12.68 -9.34 10.10
CA PHE A 351 12.66 -8.01 10.71
C PHE A 351 14.05 -7.61 11.21
N TRP A 352 14.75 -8.52 11.88
CA TRP A 352 16.09 -8.24 12.38
C TRP A 352 17.07 -7.92 11.23
N ILE A 353 17.04 -8.68 10.14
CA ILE A 353 17.87 -8.40 8.95
C ILE A 353 17.50 -7.04 8.37
N CYS A 354 16.21 -6.74 8.19
CA CYS A 354 15.76 -5.46 7.67
C CYS A 354 16.26 -4.30 8.54
N PHE A 355 16.01 -4.34 9.85
CA PHE A 355 16.44 -3.28 10.76
C PHE A 355 17.96 -3.19 10.86
N PHE A 356 18.66 -4.32 10.82
CA PHE A 356 20.11 -4.34 10.78
C PHE A 356 20.65 -3.65 9.51
N CYS A 357 20.09 -3.98 8.33
CA CYS A 357 20.45 -3.33 7.08
C CYS A 357 20.18 -1.82 7.13
N PHE A 358 19.00 -1.39 7.56
CA PHE A 358 18.68 0.02 7.69
C PHE A 358 19.65 0.75 8.64
N ASN A 359 20.01 0.12 9.76
CA ASN A 359 20.96 0.71 10.71
C ASN A 359 22.40 0.85 10.17
N GLN A 360 22.75 0.17 9.04
CA GLN A 360 24.04 0.37 8.38
C GLN A 360 24.09 1.65 7.54
N PHE A 361 22.93 2.23 7.19
CA PHE A 361 22.83 3.44 6.39
C PHE A 361 22.75 4.73 7.24
N THR A 362 22.60 4.60 8.55
CA THR A 362 22.58 5.73 9.50
C THR A 362 23.96 5.97 10.09
#